data_4f110aa486aa8f8bde916941d80f185c
#
_entry.id   4f110aa486aa8f8bde916941d80f185c
#
_cell.length_a   1.000
_cell.length_b   1.000
_cell.length_c   1.000
_cell.angle_alpha   90.00
_cell.angle_beta   90.00
_cell.angle_gamma   90.00
#
_symmetry.space_group_name_H-M   'P 1'
#
loop_
_entity.id
_entity.type
_entity.pdbx_description
1 polymer ?
#
loop_
_entity_poly.entity_id
_entity_poly.type
_entity_poly.pdbx_seq_one_letter_code
_entity_poly.pdbx_strand_id
1 'polypeptide(L)'
;MNTELLLSNLRSIPDFPIPGILFRDVTTLFKSAECLKELEDTLYEMYKDKGITKVVGIESRGFIMGASLAIRLGAGFVPVRKPGKLPAETIQESYQKEYGVDTIEIHKDAISENDVVLIHDDLLATGGTMLAAYNLVQKFTPKATFINFIIELVDLKGRAIFPEGVDVSSLLCLEGE
;
A
#
# COMPACT_ATOMS: atom_id res chain seq x y z
N MET A 1 15.91 -0.28 10.66
CA MET A 1 14.75 0.63 10.87
C MET A 1 14.77 1.17 12.30
N ASN A 2 14.62 2.48 12.44
CA ASN A 2 14.50 3.14 13.75
C ASN A 2 13.01 3.24 14.15
N THR A 3 12.49 2.18 14.77
CA THR A 3 11.09 2.06 15.18
C THR A 3 10.69 3.13 16.22
N GLU A 4 11.59 3.48 17.15
CA GLU A 4 11.32 4.49 18.19
C GLU A 4 11.08 5.87 17.56
N LEU A 5 11.91 6.26 16.60
CA LEU A 5 11.72 7.50 15.83
C LEU A 5 10.35 7.54 15.16
N LEU A 6 9.97 6.47 14.47
CA LEU A 6 8.70 6.42 13.77
C LEU A 6 7.51 6.47 14.75
N LEU A 7 7.53 5.67 15.81
CA LEU A 7 6.45 5.63 16.78
C LEU A 7 6.26 6.95 17.54
N SER A 8 7.36 7.62 17.92
CA SER A 8 7.30 8.91 18.63
C SER A 8 6.75 10.06 17.78
N ASN A 9 6.82 9.92 16.44
CA ASN A 9 6.28 10.91 15.50
C ASN A 9 4.90 10.52 14.93
N LEU A 10 4.42 9.30 15.17
CA LEU A 10 3.12 8.85 14.69
C LEU A 10 1.99 9.41 15.56
N ARG A 11 1.13 10.23 14.96
CA ARG A 11 -0.05 10.77 15.61
C ARG A 11 -1.17 9.74 15.67
N SER A 12 -1.75 9.57 16.87
CA SER A 12 -2.97 8.79 17.08
C SER A 12 -4.11 9.70 17.47
N ILE A 13 -5.26 9.57 16.81
CA ILE A 13 -6.44 10.40 17.03
C ILE A 13 -7.57 9.48 17.48
N PRO A 14 -7.98 9.54 18.77
CA PRO A 14 -9.08 8.75 19.27
C PRO A 14 -10.41 9.22 18.66
N ASP A 15 -11.36 8.30 18.56
CA ASP A 15 -12.73 8.56 18.10
C ASP A 15 -12.83 9.22 16.72
N PHE A 16 -11.96 8.86 15.77
CA PHE A 16 -11.98 9.36 14.40
C PHE A 16 -11.98 8.20 13.39
N PRO A 17 -12.84 8.22 12.35
CA PRO A 17 -13.90 9.19 12.03
C PRO A 17 -15.18 9.00 12.85
N ILE A 18 -15.28 7.95 13.64
CA ILE A 18 -16.40 7.63 14.53
C ILE A 18 -15.89 7.19 15.90
N PRO A 19 -16.71 7.30 16.97
CA PRO A 19 -16.35 6.84 18.30
C PRO A 19 -15.88 5.37 18.32
N GLY A 20 -14.81 5.08 19.09
CA GLY A 20 -14.22 3.75 19.23
C GLY A 20 -13.13 3.42 18.22
N ILE A 21 -12.84 4.29 17.25
CA ILE A 21 -11.74 4.12 16.29
C ILE A 21 -10.53 4.94 16.72
N LEU A 22 -9.38 4.27 16.87
CA LEU A 22 -8.10 4.95 17.07
C LEU A 22 -7.38 5.11 15.71
N PHE A 23 -7.55 6.27 15.10
CA PHE A 23 -6.97 6.57 13.80
C PHE A 23 -5.46 6.81 13.89
N ARG A 24 -4.68 6.05 13.11
CA ARG A 24 -3.22 6.21 13.00
C ARG A 24 -2.91 7.12 11.80
N ASP A 25 -2.51 8.34 12.09
CA ASP A 25 -2.25 9.35 11.05
C ASP A 25 -0.79 9.30 10.56
N VAL A 26 -0.57 8.53 9.49
CA VAL A 26 0.73 8.38 8.85
C VAL A 26 1.29 9.70 8.28
N THR A 27 0.42 10.70 8.04
CA THR A 27 0.87 11.97 7.46
C THR A 27 1.84 12.72 8.35
N THR A 28 1.82 12.45 9.66
CA THR A 28 2.82 13.00 10.59
C THR A 28 4.22 12.44 10.37
N LEU A 29 4.34 11.20 9.87
CA LEU A 29 5.62 10.63 9.44
C LEU A 29 6.10 11.29 8.16
N PHE A 30 5.20 11.53 7.22
CA PHE A 30 5.55 12.14 5.92
C PHE A 30 6.00 13.60 6.06
N LYS A 31 5.46 14.37 7.01
CA LYS A 31 5.88 15.76 7.26
C LYS A 31 7.24 15.89 7.93
N SER A 32 7.75 14.83 8.56
CA SER A 32 9.08 14.79 9.17
C SER A 32 10.10 14.30 8.14
N ALA A 33 11.05 15.14 7.77
CA ALA A 33 12.09 14.76 6.80
C ALA A 33 12.92 13.54 7.28
N GLU A 34 13.14 13.44 8.59
CA GLU A 34 13.87 12.32 9.20
C GLU A 34 13.07 11.03 9.14
N CYS A 35 11.77 11.06 9.51
CA CYS A 35 10.90 9.89 9.41
C CYS A 35 10.69 9.47 7.95
N LEU A 36 10.48 10.43 7.05
CA LEU A 36 10.29 10.14 5.62
C LEU A 36 11.52 9.45 5.03
N LYS A 37 12.71 9.92 5.39
CA LYS A 37 13.97 9.29 5.00
C LYS A 37 14.13 7.88 5.59
N GLU A 38 13.80 7.70 6.86
CA GLU A 38 13.87 6.38 7.52
C GLU A 38 12.93 5.36 6.87
N LEU A 39 11.70 5.76 6.54
CA LEU A 39 10.74 4.93 5.80
C LEU A 39 11.29 4.54 4.43
N GLU A 40 11.81 5.52 3.68
CA GLU A 40 12.36 5.33 2.34
C GLU A 40 13.56 4.38 2.35
N ASP A 41 14.52 4.60 3.26
CA ASP A 41 15.72 3.76 3.38
C ASP A 41 15.32 2.32 3.77
N THR A 42 14.39 2.16 4.70
CA THR A 42 13.93 0.84 5.13
C THR A 42 13.23 0.09 3.97
N LEU A 43 12.31 0.73 3.26
CA LEU A 43 11.62 0.13 2.12
C LEU A 43 12.60 -0.23 0.99
N TYR A 44 13.54 0.66 0.70
CA TYR A 44 14.57 0.39 -0.31
C TYR A 44 15.40 -0.84 0.05
N GLU A 45 15.90 -0.95 1.28
CA GLU A 45 16.68 -2.11 1.74
C GLU A 45 15.89 -3.42 1.66
N MET A 46 14.58 -3.40 1.88
CA MET A 46 13.72 -4.58 1.76
C MET A 46 13.56 -5.08 0.32
N TYR A 47 13.58 -4.17 -0.66
CA TYR A 47 13.19 -4.49 -2.03
C TYR A 47 14.29 -4.34 -3.09
N LYS A 48 15.45 -3.74 -2.77
CA LYS A 48 16.54 -3.48 -3.74
C LYS A 48 17.03 -4.70 -4.52
N ASP A 49 16.95 -5.89 -3.92
CA ASP A 49 17.43 -7.13 -4.52
C ASP A 49 16.28 -8.04 -5.05
N LYS A 50 15.03 -7.55 -5.04
CA LYS A 50 13.86 -8.28 -5.50
C LYS A 50 13.58 -8.12 -6.99
N GLY A 51 14.33 -7.26 -7.69
CA GLY A 51 14.15 -7.02 -9.12
C GLY A 51 12.83 -6.34 -9.49
N ILE A 52 12.30 -5.50 -8.60
CA ILE A 52 11.05 -4.77 -8.81
C ILE A 52 11.16 -3.89 -10.06
N THR A 53 10.21 -4.03 -10.99
CA THR A 53 10.11 -3.23 -12.22
C THR A 53 8.95 -2.25 -12.20
N LYS A 54 7.93 -2.51 -11.38
CA LYS A 54 6.76 -1.65 -11.19
C LYS A 54 6.41 -1.53 -9.72
N VAL A 55 6.18 -0.31 -9.25
CA VAL A 55 5.55 -0.05 -7.95
C VAL A 55 4.13 0.45 -8.21
N VAL A 56 3.16 -0.27 -7.71
CA VAL A 56 1.73 0.07 -7.78
C VAL A 56 1.35 0.77 -6.48
N GLY A 57 0.96 2.03 -6.55
CA GLY A 57 0.49 2.80 -5.39
C GLY A 57 -1.03 2.94 -5.38
N ILE A 58 -1.65 2.79 -4.20
CA ILE A 58 -3.10 2.95 -4.05
C ILE A 58 -3.45 4.39 -3.66
N GLU A 59 -4.46 4.97 -4.32
CA GLU A 59 -4.94 6.32 -4.06
C GLU A 59 -5.44 6.46 -2.62
N SER A 60 -4.95 7.42 -1.90
CA SER A 60 -4.03 8.48 -2.29
C SER A 60 -2.69 8.40 -1.54
N ARG A 61 -2.67 7.92 -0.29
CA ARG A 61 -1.45 7.94 0.55
C ARG A 61 -0.39 6.94 0.11
N GLY A 62 -0.79 5.83 -0.54
CA GLY A 62 0.12 4.89 -1.17
C GLY A 62 0.96 5.51 -2.30
N PHE A 63 0.56 6.63 -2.88
CA PHE A 63 1.32 7.33 -3.91
C PHE A 63 2.60 7.95 -3.37
N ILE A 64 2.60 8.41 -2.12
CA ILE A 64 3.69 9.20 -1.55
C ILE A 64 4.97 8.37 -1.50
N MET A 65 4.96 7.29 -0.73
CA MET A 65 6.13 6.40 -0.65
C MET A 65 6.28 5.54 -1.91
N GLY A 66 5.17 5.14 -2.54
CA GLY A 66 5.21 4.34 -3.75
C GLY A 66 5.96 5.00 -4.90
N ALA A 67 5.73 6.29 -5.14
CA ALA A 67 6.44 7.04 -6.18
C ALA A 67 7.93 7.24 -5.85
N SER A 68 8.24 7.59 -4.61
CA SER A 68 9.62 7.73 -4.14
C SER A 68 10.40 6.42 -4.25
N LEU A 69 9.82 5.34 -3.78
CA LEU A 69 10.42 4.00 -3.84
C LEU A 69 10.64 3.52 -5.28
N ALA A 70 9.68 3.79 -6.18
CA ALA A 70 9.83 3.45 -7.60
C ALA A 70 11.08 4.11 -8.21
N ILE A 71 11.27 5.42 -7.97
CA ILE A 71 12.46 6.15 -8.44
C ILE A 71 13.72 5.50 -7.91
N ARG A 72 13.77 5.19 -6.62
CA ARG A 72 14.95 4.67 -5.97
C ARG A 72 15.30 3.24 -6.39
N LEU A 73 14.29 2.41 -6.70
CA LEU A 73 14.46 1.05 -7.23
C LEU A 73 14.73 1.02 -8.75
N GLY A 74 14.67 2.16 -9.44
CA GLY A 74 14.73 2.20 -10.92
C GLY A 74 13.52 1.56 -11.58
N ALA A 75 12.36 1.54 -10.92
CA ALA A 75 11.10 0.97 -11.36
C ALA A 75 10.14 2.05 -11.90
N GLY A 76 9.14 1.63 -12.67
CA GLY A 76 8.02 2.49 -13.03
C GLY A 76 7.00 2.60 -11.89
N PHE A 77 6.29 3.74 -11.79
CA PHE A 77 5.18 3.92 -10.86
C PHE A 77 3.84 3.77 -11.59
N VAL A 78 2.92 3.01 -11.00
CA VAL A 78 1.57 2.76 -11.54
C VAL A 78 0.52 3.15 -10.50
N PRO A 79 -0.36 4.12 -10.77
CA PRO A 79 -1.42 4.51 -9.87
C PRO A 79 -2.63 3.57 -9.97
N VAL A 80 -3.13 3.10 -8.83
CA VAL A 80 -4.48 2.52 -8.68
C VAL A 80 -5.38 3.59 -8.10
N ARG A 81 -6.51 3.86 -8.76
CA ARG A 81 -7.38 4.99 -8.43
C ARG A 81 -8.85 4.63 -8.34
N LYS A 82 -9.65 5.55 -7.81
CA LYS A 82 -11.12 5.48 -7.89
C LYS A 82 -11.60 5.64 -9.33
N PRO A 83 -12.77 5.07 -9.70
CA PRO A 83 -13.30 5.13 -11.05
C PRO A 83 -13.39 6.55 -11.62
N GLY A 84 -13.04 6.69 -12.90
CA GLY A 84 -13.09 7.95 -13.62
C GLY A 84 -11.94 8.93 -13.33
N LYS A 85 -10.89 8.49 -12.60
CA LYS A 85 -9.70 9.30 -12.31
C LYS A 85 -8.56 9.06 -13.28
N LEU A 86 -8.60 7.98 -14.05
CA LEU A 86 -7.58 7.63 -15.05
C LEU A 86 -8.09 7.94 -16.46
N PRO A 87 -7.29 8.63 -17.31
CA PRO A 87 -7.81 9.17 -18.57
C PRO A 87 -7.84 8.20 -19.76
N ALA A 88 -7.16 7.03 -19.66
CA ALA A 88 -7.10 6.04 -20.72
C ALA A 88 -7.98 4.81 -20.40
N GLU A 89 -7.90 3.74 -21.19
CA GLU A 89 -8.63 2.52 -20.92
C GLU A 89 -8.18 1.85 -19.62
N THR A 90 -9.15 1.48 -18.80
CA THR A 90 -8.92 0.86 -17.50
C THR A 90 -9.56 -0.51 -17.38
N ILE A 91 -9.08 -1.30 -16.43
CA ILE A 91 -9.79 -2.44 -15.86
C ILE A 91 -10.12 -2.12 -14.40
N GLN A 92 -11.21 -2.68 -13.92
CA GLN A 92 -11.75 -2.38 -12.61
C GLN A 92 -11.89 -3.63 -11.74
N GLU A 93 -11.86 -3.43 -10.43
CA GLU A 93 -12.18 -4.42 -9.41
C GLU A 93 -13.03 -3.77 -8.33
N SER A 94 -14.12 -4.46 -7.95
CA SER A 94 -15.01 -4.02 -6.88
C SER A 94 -14.84 -4.88 -5.65
N TYR A 95 -14.93 -4.29 -4.47
CA TYR A 95 -14.80 -4.99 -3.20
C TYR A 95 -15.80 -4.49 -2.16
N GLN A 96 -16.15 -5.38 -1.24
CA GLN A 96 -17.09 -5.07 -0.15
C GLN A 96 -16.37 -4.25 0.93
N LYS A 97 -17.05 -3.23 1.44
CA LYS A 97 -16.74 -2.53 2.69
C LYS A 97 -17.82 -2.83 3.72
N GLU A 98 -17.60 -2.40 4.96
CA GLU A 98 -18.63 -2.49 6.00
C GLU A 98 -19.94 -1.82 5.56
N TYR A 99 -19.83 -0.72 4.81
CA TYR A 99 -20.96 0.03 4.27
C TYR A 99 -20.82 0.18 2.76
N GLY A 100 -21.35 -0.81 1.99
CA GLY A 100 -21.45 -0.75 0.54
C GLY A 100 -20.28 -1.38 -0.22
N VAL A 101 -20.28 -1.14 -1.54
CA VAL A 101 -19.28 -1.62 -2.49
C VAL A 101 -18.42 -0.45 -2.91
N ASP A 102 -17.11 -0.64 -2.94
CA ASP A 102 -16.15 0.31 -3.51
C ASP A 102 -15.48 -0.30 -4.73
N THR A 103 -14.96 0.54 -5.61
CA THR A 103 -14.32 0.13 -6.85
C THR A 103 -13.02 0.88 -7.05
N ILE A 104 -12.02 0.20 -7.57
CA ILE A 104 -10.74 0.76 -7.97
C ILE A 104 -10.42 0.36 -9.41
N GLU A 105 -9.57 1.14 -10.08
CA GLU A 105 -9.16 0.90 -11.46
C GLU A 105 -7.67 1.11 -11.66
N ILE A 106 -7.16 0.44 -12.70
CA ILE A 106 -5.79 0.54 -13.20
C ILE A 106 -5.82 0.63 -14.74
N HIS A 107 -4.87 1.31 -15.36
CA HIS A 107 -4.74 1.33 -16.82
C HIS A 107 -4.47 -0.07 -17.38
N LYS A 108 -5.07 -0.41 -18.52
CA LYS A 108 -4.91 -1.71 -19.18
C LYS A 108 -3.49 -2.00 -19.67
N ASP A 109 -2.70 -0.99 -19.92
CA ASP A 109 -1.33 -1.05 -20.42
C ASP A 109 -0.26 -0.87 -19.34
N ALA A 110 -0.66 -0.88 -18.06
CA ALA A 110 0.22 -0.50 -16.95
C ALA A 110 1.28 -1.55 -16.60
N ILE A 111 0.97 -2.82 -16.78
CA ILE A 111 1.77 -3.97 -16.33
C ILE A 111 1.85 -5.02 -17.44
N SER A 112 2.96 -5.73 -17.53
CA SER A 112 3.19 -6.85 -18.43
C SER A 112 3.52 -8.13 -17.66
N GLU A 113 3.47 -9.27 -18.34
CA GLU A 113 3.83 -10.59 -17.78
C GLU A 113 5.30 -10.71 -17.33
N ASN A 114 6.18 -9.83 -17.82
CA ASN A 114 7.59 -9.80 -17.45
C ASN A 114 7.86 -8.95 -16.21
N ASP A 115 6.87 -8.19 -15.73
CA ASP A 115 7.06 -7.29 -14.61
C ASP A 115 7.11 -8.02 -13.26
N VAL A 116 7.94 -7.53 -12.38
CA VAL A 116 7.97 -7.84 -10.95
C VAL A 116 7.34 -6.66 -10.23
N VAL A 117 6.20 -6.88 -9.60
CA VAL A 117 5.32 -5.82 -9.09
C VAL A 117 5.39 -5.76 -7.57
N LEU A 118 5.56 -4.55 -7.03
CA LEU A 118 5.33 -4.24 -5.62
C LEU A 118 4.08 -3.39 -5.50
N ILE A 119 3.06 -3.87 -4.79
CA ILE A 119 1.86 -3.08 -4.46
C ILE A 119 2.06 -2.45 -3.08
N HIS A 120 1.92 -1.14 -3.00
CA HIS A 120 2.17 -0.37 -1.79
C HIS A 120 0.97 0.49 -1.37
N ASP A 121 0.65 0.46 -0.08
CA ASP A 121 -0.24 1.41 0.57
C ASP A 121 0.32 1.79 1.95
N ASP A 122 -0.24 2.80 2.58
CA ASP A 122 0.23 3.28 3.87
C ASP A 122 -0.24 2.40 5.05
N LEU A 123 -1.45 1.85 4.99
CA LEU A 123 -2.06 1.17 6.13
C LEU A 123 -2.84 -0.08 5.72
N LEU A 124 -2.56 -1.19 6.41
CA LEU A 124 -3.36 -2.41 6.38
C LEU A 124 -4.33 -2.42 7.56
N ALA A 125 -5.61 -2.21 7.28
CA ALA A 125 -6.72 -2.41 8.21
C ALA A 125 -7.38 -3.78 7.94
N THR A 126 -8.55 -3.82 7.33
CA THR A 126 -9.25 -5.06 6.95
C THR A 126 -8.69 -5.71 5.68
N GLY A 127 -7.91 -4.99 4.89
CA GLY A 127 -7.21 -5.49 3.70
C GLY A 127 -8.02 -5.48 2.40
N GLY A 128 -9.32 -5.18 2.43
CA GLY A 128 -10.20 -5.28 1.24
C GLY A 128 -9.71 -4.49 0.02
N THR A 129 -9.25 -3.25 0.21
CA THR A 129 -8.73 -2.41 -0.88
C THR A 129 -7.46 -3.00 -1.50
N MET A 130 -6.56 -3.49 -0.66
CA MET A 130 -5.31 -4.10 -1.15
C MET A 130 -5.58 -5.44 -1.85
N LEU A 131 -6.52 -6.25 -1.35
CA LEU A 131 -6.90 -7.49 -2.05
C LEU A 131 -7.48 -7.18 -3.43
N ALA A 132 -8.32 -6.16 -3.56
CA ALA A 132 -8.82 -5.72 -4.86
C ALA A 132 -7.70 -5.24 -5.78
N ALA A 133 -6.72 -4.49 -5.27
CA ALA A 133 -5.55 -4.07 -6.03
C ALA A 133 -4.68 -5.27 -6.44
N TYR A 134 -4.49 -6.24 -5.55
CA TYR A 134 -3.82 -7.49 -5.86
C TYR A 134 -4.53 -8.25 -7.00
N ASN A 135 -5.85 -8.42 -6.92
CA ASN A 135 -6.64 -9.07 -7.96
C ASN A 135 -6.53 -8.34 -9.30
N LEU A 136 -6.53 -6.99 -9.32
CA LEU A 136 -6.29 -6.20 -10.53
C LEU A 136 -4.92 -6.51 -11.14
N VAL A 137 -3.87 -6.51 -10.32
CA VAL A 137 -2.49 -6.80 -10.75
C VAL A 137 -2.38 -8.22 -11.29
N GLN A 138 -3.04 -9.21 -10.67
CA GLN A 138 -3.03 -10.60 -11.14
C GLN A 138 -3.69 -10.80 -12.51
N LYS A 139 -4.57 -9.91 -12.96
CA LYS A 139 -5.14 -9.95 -14.32
C LYS A 139 -4.09 -9.76 -15.42
N PHE A 140 -2.95 -9.18 -15.11
CA PHE A 140 -1.80 -9.03 -16.01
C PHE A 140 -0.83 -10.21 -15.98
N THR A 141 -1.03 -11.17 -15.07
CA THR A 141 -0.13 -12.34 -14.89
C THR A 141 1.34 -11.99 -14.74
N PRO A 142 1.71 -11.05 -13.83
CA PRO A 142 3.09 -10.61 -13.67
C PRO A 142 3.98 -11.77 -13.18
N LYS A 143 5.29 -11.65 -13.41
CA LYS A 143 6.30 -12.65 -13.02
C LYS A 143 6.33 -12.90 -11.51
N ALA A 144 6.15 -11.85 -10.72
CA ALA A 144 6.03 -11.91 -9.26
C ALA A 144 5.28 -10.69 -8.73
N THR A 145 4.65 -10.85 -7.54
CA THR A 145 3.94 -9.76 -6.87
C THR A 145 4.26 -9.78 -5.39
N PHE A 146 4.60 -8.61 -4.85
CA PHE A 146 4.86 -8.33 -3.45
C PHE A 146 3.85 -7.30 -2.94
N ILE A 147 3.51 -7.36 -1.66
CA ILE A 147 2.62 -6.40 -1.00
C ILE A 147 3.32 -5.78 0.19
N ASN A 148 3.24 -4.46 0.32
CA ASN A 148 3.83 -3.74 1.42
C ASN A 148 2.92 -2.66 2.00
N PHE A 149 3.05 -2.49 3.33
CA PHE A 149 2.42 -1.41 4.09
C PHE A 149 3.43 -0.75 5.01
N ILE A 150 3.18 0.51 5.35
CA ILE A 150 3.91 1.19 6.44
C ILE A 150 3.39 0.69 7.78
N ILE A 151 2.06 0.68 7.97
CA ILE A 151 1.41 0.30 9.23
C ILE A 151 0.45 -0.87 8.97
N GLU A 152 0.43 -1.83 9.88
CA GLU A 152 -0.57 -2.90 9.96
C GLU A 152 -1.28 -2.85 11.30
N LEU A 153 -2.62 -2.83 11.29
CA LEU A 153 -3.47 -2.98 12.47
C LEU A 153 -3.74 -4.46 12.68
N VAL A 154 -2.95 -5.10 13.55
CA VAL A 154 -2.88 -6.56 13.67
C VAL A 154 -4.16 -7.21 14.19
N ASP A 155 -4.90 -6.53 15.05
CA ASP A 155 -6.17 -6.96 15.62
C ASP A 155 -7.29 -7.07 14.58
N LEU A 156 -7.22 -6.30 13.49
CA LEU A 156 -8.16 -6.35 12.37
C LEU A 156 -7.91 -7.53 11.41
N LYS A 157 -6.81 -8.27 11.60
CA LYS A 157 -6.47 -9.50 10.85
C LYS A 157 -6.50 -9.36 9.33
N GLY A 158 -6.27 -8.15 8.81
CA GLY A 158 -6.34 -7.85 7.38
C GLY A 158 -5.38 -8.69 6.53
N ARG A 159 -4.30 -9.20 7.11
CA ARG A 159 -3.37 -10.11 6.44
C ARG A 159 -4.01 -11.46 6.06
N ALA A 160 -5.00 -11.91 6.81
CA ALA A 160 -5.62 -13.25 6.64
C ALA A 160 -6.45 -13.38 5.35
N ILE A 161 -6.79 -12.27 4.68
CA ILE A 161 -7.60 -12.33 3.46
C ILE A 161 -6.78 -12.58 2.19
N PHE A 162 -5.44 -12.42 2.25
CA PHE A 162 -4.59 -12.66 1.08
C PHE A 162 -4.42 -14.15 0.83
N PRO A 163 -4.28 -14.56 -0.45
CA PRO A 163 -4.02 -15.96 -0.80
C PRO A 163 -2.74 -16.47 -0.14
N GLU A 164 -2.72 -17.79 0.15
CA GLU A 164 -1.54 -18.45 0.69
C GLU A 164 -0.33 -18.26 -0.25
N GLY A 165 0.84 -17.98 0.34
CA GLY A 165 2.09 -17.79 -0.42
C GLY A 165 2.31 -16.39 -0.97
N VAL A 166 1.36 -15.45 -0.80
CA VAL A 166 1.59 -14.03 -1.14
C VAL A 166 2.54 -13.41 -0.11
N ASP A 167 3.62 -12.78 -0.61
CA ASP A 167 4.58 -12.05 0.23
C ASP A 167 3.99 -10.70 0.66
N VAL A 168 3.54 -10.62 1.91
CA VAL A 168 2.95 -9.41 2.53
C VAL A 168 3.84 -8.95 3.66
N SER A 169 4.28 -7.70 3.62
CA SER A 169 5.14 -7.10 4.64
C SER A 169 4.57 -5.78 5.18
N SER A 170 4.87 -5.48 6.43
CA SER A 170 4.50 -4.24 7.10
C SER A 170 5.67 -3.74 7.94
N LEU A 171 5.92 -2.43 7.99
CA LEU A 171 7.02 -1.87 8.76
C LEU A 171 6.70 -1.77 10.25
N LEU A 172 5.51 -1.30 10.57
CA LEU A 172 5.01 -1.14 11.94
C LEU A 172 3.75 -1.99 12.13
N CYS A 173 3.77 -2.86 13.13
CA CYS A 173 2.60 -3.66 13.53
C CYS A 173 2.03 -3.06 14.82
N LEU A 174 0.82 -2.54 14.79
CA LEU A 174 0.17 -1.82 15.88
C LEU A 174 -1.21 -2.41 16.15
N GLU A 175 -1.72 -2.19 17.35
CA GLU A 175 -3.11 -2.44 17.67
C GLU A 175 -3.98 -1.28 17.16
N GLY A 176 -5.19 -1.58 16.70
CA GLY A 176 -6.12 -0.60 16.13
C GLY A 176 -7.04 0.06 17.14
N GLU A 177 -7.02 -0.37 18.42
CA GLU A 177 -7.82 0.18 19.51
C GLU A 177 -7.12 1.34 20.23
#